data_81d957336085017a8f4b550a1878b8a4
#
_entry.id   81d957336085017a8f4b550a1878b8a4
#
_cell.length_a   1.000
_cell.length_b   1.000
_cell.length_c   1.000
_cell.angle_alpha   90.00
_cell.angle_beta   90.00
_cell.angle_gamma   90.00
#
_symmetry.space_group_name_H-M   'P 1'
#
loop_
_entity.id
_entity.type
_entity.pdbx_description
1 polymer ?
#
loop_
_entity_poly.entity_id
_entity_poly.type
_entity_poly.pdbx_seq_one_letter_code
_entity_poly.pdbx_strand_id
1 'polypeptide(L)'
;MFMMFWLISMGRNSNKAFTLIELLVVVAIIGILAAVGVVAYNGYTSSAKKAVTKANHKIILNTMVSQIQMCEVDSSLGLLDNKLNCSDIFTLTNNYGKVTSTMSSYFGSIIENAYSSSIPATHGGRYQGTCVSSGSQPKGWGGLNEQGVHHVAMGWVNNVITLYVDSCVEESGSALSSTYKLTL
;
A
#
# COMPACT_ATOMS: atom_id res chain seq x y z
N MET A 1 -43.59 -51.57 56.91
CA MET A 1 -42.31 -51.54 56.13
C MET A 1 -42.71 -51.24 54.70
N PHE A 2 -42.81 -49.97 54.31
CA PHE A 2 -43.28 -49.47 53.00
C PHE A 2 -42.06 -49.27 52.10
N MET A 3 -41.91 -50.04 51.08
CA MET A 3 -40.96 -49.89 49.99
C MET A 3 -41.54 -48.91 48.98
N MET A 4 -40.99 -47.70 48.97
CA MET A 4 -41.35 -46.60 48.08
C MET A 4 -40.59 -46.76 46.76
N PHE A 5 -41.30 -47.22 45.72
CA PHE A 5 -40.82 -47.44 44.37
C PHE A 5 -40.70 -46.05 43.66
N TRP A 6 -39.47 -45.51 43.54
CA TRP A 6 -39.24 -44.29 42.87
C TRP A 6 -39.05 -44.52 41.34
N LEU A 7 -40.14 -44.27 40.60
CA LEU A 7 -40.10 -44.32 39.14
C LEU A 7 -39.35 -43.09 38.65
N ILE A 8 -38.11 -43.28 38.20
CA ILE A 8 -37.35 -42.32 37.48
C ILE A 8 -37.98 -42.22 36.08
N SER A 9 -38.72 -41.12 35.83
CA SER A 9 -39.17 -40.77 34.52
C SER A 9 -37.97 -40.27 33.70
N MET A 10 -37.41 -41.15 32.88
CA MET A 10 -36.43 -40.74 31.84
C MET A 10 -37.15 -39.92 30.80
N GLY A 11 -36.98 -38.59 30.90
CA GLY A 11 -37.38 -37.65 29.83
C GLY A 11 -36.69 -38.07 28.53
N ARG A 12 -37.46 -38.50 27.54
CA ARG A 12 -36.99 -38.68 26.16
C ARG A 12 -36.60 -37.31 25.62
N ASN A 13 -35.33 -37.01 25.62
CA ASN A 13 -34.78 -35.96 24.76
C ASN A 13 -35.04 -36.38 23.31
N SER A 14 -36.03 -35.80 22.66
CA SER A 14 -36.24 -35.95 21.23
C SER A 14 -35.08 -35.23 20.52
N ASN A 15 -34.04 -35.94 20.21
CA ASN A 15 -32.98 -35.45 19.31
C ASN A 15 -33.65 -35.25 17.95
N LYS A 16 -33.95 -33.97 17.64
CA LYS A 16 -34.40 -33.59 16.30
C LYS A 16 -33.21 -33.81 15.36
N ALA A 17 -33.25 -34.93 14.65
CA ALA A 17 -32.27 -35.21 13.60
C ALA A 17 -32.59 -34.30 12.40
N PHE A 18 -31.57 -33.65 11.85
CA PHE A 18 -31.70 -32.88 10.61
C PHE A 18 -32.09 -33.79 9.45
N THR A 19 -33.01 -33.32 8.62
CA THR A 19 -33.35 -34.02 7.38
C THR A 19 -32.28 -33.77 6.32
N LEU A 20 -32.09 -34.72 5.42
CA LEU A 20 -31.13 -34.64 4.33
C LEU A 20 -31.43 -33.45 3.40
N ILE A 21 -32.71 -33.13 3.20
CA ILE A 21 -33.15 -32.01 2.38
C ILE A 21 -32.82 -30.64 3.01
N GLU A 22 -32.95 -30.50 4.35
CA GLU A 22 -32.57 -29.27 5.04
C GLU A 22 -31.10 -28.99 4.86
N LEU A 23 -30.23 -29.99 4.97
CA LEU A 23 -28.79 -29.82 4.74
C LEU A 23 -28.51 -29.49 3.30
N LEU A 24 -29.14 -30.12 2.33
CA LEU A 24 -28.93 -29.92 0.91
C LEU A 24 -29.31 -28.49 0.48
N VAL A 25 -30.43 -27.95 0.96
CA VAL A 25 -30.87 -26.59 0.66
C VAL A 25 -29.90 -25.56 1.23
N VAL A 26 -29.42 -25.77 2.47
CA VAL A 26 -28.45 -24.86 3.11
C VAL A 26 -27.15 -24.80 2.32
N VAL A 27 -26.57 -25.93 1.93
CA VAL A 27 -25.30 -25.92 1.16
C VAL A 27 -25.50 -25.36 -0.24
N ALA A 28 -26.65 -25.52 -0.86
CA ALA A 28 -26.97 -24.91 -2.15
C ALA A 28 -27.01 -23.37 -2.05
N ILE A 29 -27.66 -22.83 -1.01
CA ILE A 29 -27.72 -21.38 -0.78
C ILE A 29 -26.33 -20.82 -0.49
N ILE A 30 -25.55 -21.48 0.39
CA ILE A 30 -24.18 -21.06 0.70
C ILE A 30 -23.31 -21.09 -0.56
N GLY A 31 -23.46 -22.09 -1.42
CA GLY A 31 -22.72 -22.20 -2.68
C GLY A 31 -22.99 -21.03 -3.62
N ILE A 32 -24.24 -20.62 -3.77
CA ILE A 32 -24.62 -19.47 -4.61
C ILE A 32 -24.07 -18.16 -4.01
N LEU A 33 -24.25 -17.97 -2.70
CA LEU A 33 -23.76 -16.75 -2.03
C LEU A 33 -22.23 -16.65 -2.07
N ALA A 34 -21.52 -17.76 -1.89
CA ALA A 34 -20.06 -17.80 -2.00
C ALA A 34 -19.58 -17.44 -3.40
N ALA A 35 -20.23 -17.96 -4.45
CA ALA A 35 -19.84 -17.66 -5.83
C ALA A 35 -19.94 -16.15 -6.17
N VAL A 36 -21.02 -15.49 -5.75
CA VAL A 36 -21.20 -14.04 -5.95
C VAL A 36 -20.26 -13.23 -5.04
N GLY A 37 -20.12 -13.68 -3.79
CA GLY A 37 -19.31 -12.99 -2.78
C GLY A 37 -17.83 -12.88 -3.16
N VAL A 38 -17.23 -13.93 -3.72
CA VAL A 38 -15.81 -13.93 -4.13
C VAL A 38 -15.52 -12.89 -5.22
N VAL A 39 -16.39 -12.78 -6.23
CA VAL A 39 -16.21 -11.82 -7.34
C VAL A 39 -16.30 -10.39 -6.81
N ALA A 40 -17.29 -10.09 -5.98
CA ALA A 40 -17.49 -8.78 -5.39
C ALA A 40 -16.32 -8.40 -4.46
N TYR A 41 -15.84 -9.35 -3.63
CA TYR A 41 -14.71 -9.14 -2.74
C TYR A 41 -13.42 -8.81 -3.49
N ASN A 42 -13.11 -9.53 -4.57
CA ASN A 42 -11.92 -9.27 -5.38
C ASN A 42 -11.95 -7.88 -6.03
N GLY A 43 -13.11 -7.43 -6.52
CA GLY A 43 -13.28 -6.07 -7.05
C GLY A 43 -13.07 -4.99 -6.00
N TYR A 44 -13.63 -5.20 -4.81
CA TYR A 44 -13.47 -4.27 -3.69
C TYR A 44 -12.02 -4.16 -3.21
N THR A 45 -11.34 -5.29 -3.00
CA THR A 45 -9.94 -5.29 -2.55
C THR A 45 -9.00 -4.66 -3.57
N SER A 46 -9.21 -4.90 -4.87
CA SER A 46 -8.44 -4.24 -5.92
C SER A 46 -8.62 -2.72 -5.89
N SER A 47 -9.86 -2.25 -5.78
CA SER A 47 -10.17 -0.81 -5.68
C SER A 47 -9.57 -0.18 -4.43
N ALA A 48 -9.63 -0.86 -3.28
CA ALA A 48 -9.03 -0.42 -2.02
C ALA A 48 -7.51 -0.26 -2.15
N LYS A 49 -6.82 -1.25 -2.73
CA LYS A 49 -5.37 -1.19 -2.97
C LYS A 49 -4.98 0.00 -3.84
N LYS A 50 -5.72 0.25 -4.92
CA LYS A 50 -5.51 1.43 -5.78
C LYS A 50 -5.71 2.74 -5.01
N ALA A 51 -6.73 2.82 -4.17
CA ALA A 51 -7.00 4.00 -3.35
C ALA A 51 -5.87 4.27 -2.34
N VAL A 52 -5.37 3.22 -1.66
CA VAL A 52 -4.22 3.32 -0.74
C VAL A 52 -2.97 3.80 -1.48
N THR A 53 -2.64 3.23 -2.64
CA THR A 53 -1.48 3.66 -3.43
C THR A 53 -1.59 5.14 -3.84
N LYS A 54 -2.77 5.60 -4.27
CA LYS A 54 -2.99 7.02 -4.57
C LYS A 54 -2.88 7.92 -3.34
N ALA A 55 -3.34 7.46 -2.19
CA ALA A 55 -3.20 8.20 -0.93
C ALA A 55 -1.73 8.31 -0.52
N ASN A 56 -0.97 7.23 -0.58
CA ASN A 56 0.46 7.20 -0.30
C ASN A 56 1.24 8.14 -1.22
N HIS A 57 0.92 8.17 -2.52
CA HIS A 57 1.50 9.14 -3.47
C HIS A 57 1.33 10.58 -3.00
N LYS A 58 0.12 10.95 -2.56
CA LYS A 58 -0.15 12.30 -2.04
C LYS A 58 0.58 12.58 -0.73
N ILE A 59 0.67 11.59 0.16
CA ILE A 59 1.40 11.73 1.42
C ILE A 59 2.87 12.03 1.14
N ILE A 60 3.52 11.27 0.27
CA ILE A 60 4.92 11.49 -0.12
C ILE A 60 5.10 12.91 -0.69
N LEU A 61 4.28 13.27 -1.68
CA LEU A 61 4.37 14.57 -2.33
C LEU A 61 4.19 15.71 -1.33
N ASN A 62 3.10 15.69 -0.55
CA ASN A 62 2.77 16.78 0.38
C ASN A 62 3.82 16.89 1.51
N THR A 63 4.29 15.75 2.03
CA THR A 63 5.34 15.75 3.06
C THR A 63 6.62 16.39 2.52
N MET A 64 7.06 15.98 1.33
CA MET A 64 8.26 16.57 0.75
C MET A 64 8.10 18.06 0.44
N VAL A 65 6.98 18.45 -0.16
CA VAL A 65 6.71 19.86 -0.48
C VAL A 65 6.72 20.72 0.79
N SER A 66 6.02 20.28 1.85
CA SER A 66 5.99 21.04 3.10
C SER A 66 7.36 21.15 3.76
N GLN A 67 8.16 20.08 3.73
CA GLN A 67 9.52 20.11 4.30
C GLN A 67 10.48 21.00 3.48
N ILE A 68 10.38 20.97 2.17
CA ILE A 68 11.16 21.86 1.30
C ILE A 68 10.79 23.32 1.56
N GLN A 69 9.50 23.63 1.70
CA GLN A 69 9.06 24.99 2.04
C GLN A 69 9.56 25.45 3.41
N MET A 70 9.69 24.54 4.39
CA MET A 70 10.32 24.87 5.66
C MET A 70 11.79 25.27 5.49
N CYS A 71 12.51 24.66 4.56
CA CYS A 71 13.90 25.04 4.25
C CYS A 71 14.00 26.44 3.64
N GLU A 72 12.99 26.91 2.93
CA GLU A 72 12.96 28.28 2.38
C GLU A 72 12.82 29.32 3.51
N VAL A 73 12.17 28.95 4.61
CA VAL A 73 11.99 29.81 5.78
C VAL A 73 13.19 29.76 6.72
N ASP A 74 13.71 28.56 6.99
CA ASP A 74 14.85 28.32 7.87
C ASP A 74 15.75 27.22 7.30
N SER A 75 16.85 27.61 6.72
CA SER A 75 17.83 26.70 6.10
C SER A 75 18.62 25.84 7.11
N SER A 76 18.50 26.11 8.41
CA SER A 76 19.16 25.34 9.47
C SER A 76 18.38 24.07 9.86
N LEU A 77 17.14 23.93 9.41
CA LEU A 77 16.29 22.81 9.74
C LEU A 77 16.77 21.49 9.14
N GLY A 78 16.58 20.43 9.90
CA GLY A 78 16.72 19.06 9.41
C GLY A 78 15.40 18.56 8.80
N LEU A 79 15.51 17.80 7.72
CA LEU A 79 14.41 17.21 6.98
C LEU A 79 14.34 15.72 7.25
N LEU A 80 13.14 15.13 7.11
CA LEU A 80 12.92 13.69 7.24
C LEU A 80 13.52 13.14 8.55
N ASP A 81 13.09 13.70 9.68
CA ASP A 81 13.60 13.37 11.01
C ASP A 81 15.13 13.57 11.15
N ASN A 82 15.64 14.69 10.66
CA ASN A 82 17.07 15.04 10.63
C ASN A 82 17.96 14.10 9.81
N LYS A 83 17.40 13.33 8.89
CA LYS A 83 18.18 12.46 7.98
C LYS A 83 18.79 13.22 6.80
N LEU A 84 18.24 14.37 6.45
CA LEU A 84 18.73 15.30 5.45
C LEU A 84 18.81 16.70 6.03
N ASN A 85 19.73 17.51 5.52
CA ASN A 85 19.77 18.95 5.80
C ASN A 85 19.19 19.71 4.61
N CYS A 86 18.69 20.92 4.85
CA CYS A 86 18.23 21.79 3.77
C CYS A 86 19.31 22.05 2.74
N SER A 87 20.59 22.18 3.17
CA SER A 87 21.73 22.34 2.26
C SER A 87 21.91 21.17 1.28
N ASP A 88 21.55 19.92 1.68
CA ASP A 88 21.65 18.77 0.79
C ASP A 88 20.71 18.91 -0.41
N ILE A 89 19.56 19.56 -0.23
CA ILE A 89 18.57 19.81 -1.30
C ILE A 89 19.05 20.90 -2.24
N PHE A 90 19.58 22.00 -1.69
CA PHE A 90 20.03 23.13 -2.51
C PHE A 90 21.37 22.88 -3.23
N THR A 91 22.13 21.84 -2.84
CA THR A 91 23.39 21.43 -3.48
C THR A 91 23.29 20.10 -4.20
N LEU A 92 22.17 19.85 -4.88
CA LEU A 92 21.85 18.54 -5.52
C LEU A 92 22.89 18.05 -6.54
N THR A 93 23.66 18.92 -7.18
CA THR A 93 24.66 18.54 -8.17
C THR A 93 25.65 17.48 -7.66
N ASN A 94 25.97 17.52 -6.37
CA ASN A 94 26.89 16.56 -5.73
C ASN A 94 26.18 15.53 -4.82
N ASN A 95 24.92 15.76 -4.44
CA ASN A 95 24.20 15.00 -3.39
C ASN A 95 22.96 14.26 -3.90
N TYR A 96 22.70 14.24 -5.21
CA TYR A 96 21.51 13.61 -5.79
C TYR A 96 21.26 12.19 -5.27
N GLY A 97 22.29 11.35 -5.27
CA GLY A 97 22.16 9.97 -4.81
C GLY A 97 21.83 9.86 -3.31
N LYS A 98 22.45 10.70 -2.48
CA LYS A 98 22.19 10.77 -1.04
C LYS A 98 20.74 11.20 -0.77
N VAL A 99 20.29 12.28 -1.39
CA VAL A 99 18.93 12.82 -1.22
C VAL A 99 17.89 11.78 -1.63
N THR A 100 18.02 11.22 -2.84
CA THR A 100 17.09 10.25 -3.39
C THR A 100 17.02 8.97 -2.56
N SER A 101 18.16 8.42 -2.13
CA SER A 101 18.21 7.21 -1.30
C SER A 101 17.65 7.43 0.09
N THR A 102 17.92 8.59 0.69
CA THR A 102 17.38 8.94 2.02
C THR A 102 15.87 9.13 1.97
N MET A 103 15.34 9.81 0.96
CA MET A 103 13.90 9.95 0.74
C MET A 103 13.24 8.59 0.59
N SER A 104 13.80 7.73 -0.27
CA SER A 104 13.26 6.38 -0.47
C SER A 104 13.27 5.55 0.83
N SER A 105 14.37 5.57 1.57
CA SER A 105 14.47 4.85 2.85
C SER A 105 13.50 5.39 3.90
N TYR A 106 13.35 6.71 3.99
CA TYR A 106 12.43 7.33 4.93
C TYR A 106 10.99 6.92 4.66
N PHE A 107 10.51 7.12 3.43
CA PHE A 107 9.14 6.75 3.08
C PHE A 107 8.92 5.24 3.11
N GLY A 108 9.93 4.43 2.76
CA GLY A 108 9.87 2.98 2.88
C GLY A 108 9.74 2.46 4.32
N SER A 109 10.10 3.28 5.32
CA SER A 109 9.91 2.95 6.74
C SER A 109 8.52 3.28 7.29
N ILE A 110 7.76 4.15 6.62
CA ILE A 110 6.45 4.65 7.10
C ILE A 110 5.28 4.27 6.19
N ILE A 111 5.56 3.82 4.98
CA ILE A 111 4.54 3.43 3.98
C ILE A 111 4.75 1.97 3.61
N GLU A 112 3.66 1.21 3.59
CA GLU A 112 3.64 -0.17 3.12
C GLU A 112 3.12 -0.28 1.69
N ASN A 113 3.63 -1.26 0.94
CA ASN A 113 3.10 -1.58 -0.38
C ASN A 113 1.75 -2.28 -0.23
N ALA A 114 0.69 -1.68 -0.76
CA ALA A 114 -0.68 -2.19 -0.66
C ALA A 114 -0.91 -3.53 -1.38
N TYR A 115 -0.02 -3.93 -2.29
CA TYR A 115 -0.15 -5.16 -3.09
C TYR A 115 0.71 -6.30 -2.58
N SER A 116 1.85 -6.02 -1.94
CA SER A 116 2.78 -7.04 -1.48
C SER A 116 3.65 -6.53 -0.33
N SER A 117 3.71 -7.26 0.76
CA SER A 117 4.61 -6.99 1.89
C SER A 117 6.07 -7.36 1.60
N SER A 118 6.33 -8.14 0.55
CA SER A 118 7.68 -8.55 0.15
C SER A 118 8.38 -7.58 -0.79
N ILE A 119 7.66 -6.57 -1.30
CA ILE A 119 8.16 -5.58 -2.24
C ILE A 119 8.22 -4.24 -1.50
N PRO A 120 9.36 -3.52 -1.56
CA PRO A 120 9.46 -2.20 -0.98
C PRO A 120 8.36 -1.27 -1.48
N ALA A 121 7.79 -0.47 -0.59
CA ALA A 121 6.79 0.51 -0.98
C ALA A 121 7.38 1.68 -1.77
N THR A 122 8.68 1.98 -1.55
CA THR A 122 9.35 3.12 -2.18
C THR A 122 10.68 2.72 -2.80
N HIS A 123 11.03 3.41 -3.87
CA HIS A 123 12.31 3.28 -4.57
C HIS A 123 12.88 4.65 -4.93
N GLY A 124 14.21 4.78 -4.84
CA GLY A 124 14.88 5.99 -5.28
C GLY A 124 15.04 6.04 -6.79
N GLY A 125 14.70 7.18 -7.42
CA GLY A 125 14.81 7.37 -8.85
C GLY A 125 13.49 7.79 -9.49
N ARG A 126 13.52 8.06 -10.80
CA ARG A 126 12.31 8.31 -11.60
C ARG A 126 11.87 7.06 -12.32
N TYR A 127 10.56 6.91 -12.43
CA TYR A 127 9.97 5.88 -13.27
C TYR A 127 8.89 6.47 -14.18
N GLN A 128 9.03 6.27 -15.48
CA GLN A 128 8.10 6.75 -16.52
C GLN A 128 7.63 5.63 -17.45
N GLY A 129 7.82 4.38 -17.03
CA GLY A 129 7.44 3.21 -17.81
C GLY A 129 6.05 2.68 -17.49
N THR A 130 5.75 1.52 -18.07
CA THR A 130 4.50 0.79 -17.84
C THR A 130 4.62 -0.02 -16.53
N CYS A 131 3.63 0.11 -15.67
CA CYS A 131 3.52 -0.64 -14.44
C CYS A 131 3.15 -2.10 -14.71
N VAL A 132 3.70 -3.02 -13.93
CA VAL A 132 3.41 -4.46 -14.01
C VAL A 132 2.72 -4.94 -12.73
N SER A 133 2.08 -6.10 -12.80
CA SER A 133 1.48 -6.72 -11.61
C SER A 133 2.52 -7.04 -10.55
N SER A 134 2.09 -6.94 -9.29
CA SER A 134 2.94 -7.24 -8.14
C SER A 134 3.44 -8.69 -8.20
N GLY A 135 4.75 -8.89 -8.02
CA GLY A 135 5.39 -10.21 -8.06
C GLY A 135 5.80 -10.71 -9.44
N SER A 136 5.60 -9.93 -10.51
CA SER A 136 5.95 -10.34 -11.88
C SER A 136 7.41 -10.07 -12.27
N GLN A 137 8.16 -9.31 -11.46
CA GLN A 137 9.58 -9.04 -11.72
C GLN A 137 10.50 -10.11 -11.13
N PRO A 138 11.63 -10.43 -11.79
CA PRO A 138 12.65 -11.31 -11.23
C PRO A 138 13.19 -10.74 -9.90
N LYS A 139 13.36 -11.61 -8.91
CA LYS A 139 14.02 -11.25 -7.65
C LYS A 139 15.43 -10.74 -7.96
N GLY A 140 15.71 -9.49 -7.63
CA GLY A 140 17.01 -8.84 -7.87
C GLY A 140 16.93 -7.48 -8.54
N TRP A 141 15.84 -7.17 -9.24
CA TRP A 141 15.59 -5.83 -9.82
C TRP A 141 14.65 -4.98 -8.96
N GLY A 142 14.29 -5.47 -7.76
CA GLY A 142 13.65 -4.70 -6.71
C GLY A 142 12.22 -4.23 -6.99
N GLY A 143 11.48 -4.89 -7.87
CA GLY A 143 10.08 -4.53 -8.10
C GLY A 143 9.86 -3.07 -8.53
N LEU A 144 10.79 -2.51 -9.31
CA LEU A 144 10.87 -1.08 -9.62
C LEU A 144 9.61 -0.51 -10.29
N ASN A 145 8.87 -1.32 -11.01
CA ASN A 145 7.68 -0.93 -11.76
C ASN A 145 6.43 -1.71 -11.37
N GLU A 146 6.46 -2.37 -10.21
CA GLU A 146 5.33 -3.15 -9.71
C GLU A 146 4.27 -2.27 -9.05
N GLN A 147 3.03 -2.76 -9.07
CA GLN A 147 1.92 -2.08 -8.40
C GLN A 147 2.20 -1.83 -6.92
N GLY A 148 1.84 -0.66 -6.45
CA GLY A 148 2.06 -0.22 -5.07
C GLY A 148 3.44 0.39 -4.81
N VAL A 149 4.35 0.39 -5.78
CA VAL A 149 5.68 1.01 -5.65
C VAL A 149 5.62 2.50 -5.99
N HIS A 150 6.28 3.30 -5.16
CA HIS A 150 6.44 4.73 -5.35
C HIS A 150 7.91 5.05 -5.64
N HIS A 151 8.15 5.75 -6.73
CA HIS A 151 9.48 6.26 -7.08
C HIS A 151 9.60 7.70 -6.63
N VAL A 152 10.64 8.01 -5.87
CA VAL A 152 10.88 9.33 -5.34
C VAL A 152 12.25 9.79 -5.79
N ALA A 153 12.31 10.95 -6.43
CA ALA A 153 13.56 11.54 -6.89
C ALA A 153 13.53 13.06 -6.83
N MET A 154 14.69 13.66 -6.68
CA MET A 154 14.89 15.08 -6.95
C MET A 154 15.92 15.23 -8.06
N GLY A 155 15.82 16.28 -8.85
CA GLY A 155 16.77 16.54 -9.92
C GLY A 155 16.78 18.01 -10.32
N TRP A 156 17.81 18.38 -11.11
CA TRP A 156 17.91 19.69 -11.74
C TRP A 156 17.38 19.61 -13.17
N VAL A 157 16.45 20.47 -13.48
CA VAL A 157 15.95 20.63 -14.86
C VAL A 157 15.93 22.13 -15.15
N ASN A 158 16.73 22.56 -16.12
CA ASN A 158 16.83 23.98 -16.52
C ASN A 158 17.09 24.93 -15.35
N ASN A 159 18.03 24.60 -14.49
CA ASN A 159 18.38 25.36 -13.26
C ASN A 159 17.26 25.40 -12.20
N VAL A 160 16.26 24.56 -12.31
CA VAL A 160 15.18 24.45 -11.33
C VAL A 160 15.29 23.12 -10.63
N ILE A 161 15.29 23.12 -9.30
CA ILE A 161 15.20 21.89 -8.51
C ILE A 161 13.79 21.33 -8.68
N THR A 162 13.68 20.09 -9.08
CA THR A 162 12.39 19.45 -9.31
C THR A 162 12.28 18.15 -8.48
N LEU A 163 11.26 18.08 -7.64
CA LEU A 163 10.83 16.83 -6.98
C LEU A 163 9.95 16.04 -7.93
N TYR A 164 10.18 14.76 -7.99
CA TYR A 164 9.38 13.80 -8.74
C TYR A 164 8.83 12.73 -7.81
N VAL A 165 7.54 12.44 -7.93
CA VAL A 165 6.90 11.28 -7.31
C VAL A 165 6.14 10.55 -8.40
N ASP A 166 6.58 9.34 -8.73
CA ASP A 166 5.95 8.48 -9.71
C ASP A 166 5.43 7.21 -9.00
N SER A 167 4.20 6.80 -9.23
CA SER A 167 3.58 5.68 -8.50
C SER A 167 2.87 4.73 -9.42
N CYS A 168 3.14 3.44 -9.27
CA CYS A 168 2.47 2.39 -10.01
C CYS A 168 1.14 2.01 -9.35
N VAL A 169 0.04 2.55 -9.86
CA VAL A 169 -1.31 2.34 -9.32
C VAL A 169 -2.02 1.17 -10.00
N GLU A 170 -1.87 1.04 -11.31
CA GLU A 170 -2.58 0.06 -12.14
C GLU A 170 -1.62 -0.77 -12.97
N GLU A 171 -1.95 -2.06 -13.14
CA GLU A 171 -1.24 -2.94 -14.04
C GLU A 171 -1.40 -2.46 -15.49
N SER A 172 -0.31 -2.53 -16.24
CA SER A 172 -0.26 -2.10 -17.66
C SER A 172 -0.62 -0.63 -17.90
N GLY A 173 -0.81 0.15 -16.84
CA GLY A 173 -1.02 1.59 -16.90
C GLY A 173 0.29 2.38 -16.82
N SER A 174 0.25 3.63 -17.23
CA SER A 174 1.35 4.57 -16.95
C SER A 174 1.40 4.90 -15.46
N ALA A 175 2.59 5.15 -14.94
CA ALA A 175 2.74 5.60 -13.56
C ALA A 175 2.00 6.93 -13.34
N LEU A 176 1.36 7.05 -12.18
CA LEU A 176 0.85 8.34 -11.71
C LEU A 176 2.03 9.21 -11.35
N SER A 177 2.25 10.29 -12.10
CA SER A 177 3.39 11.19 -11.90
C SER A 177 2.95 12.54 -11.35
N SER A 178 3.66 13.02 -10.34
CA SER A 178 3.54 14.39 -9.83
C SER A 178 4.92 15.03 -9.73
N THR A 179 4.97 16.32 -10.05
CA THR A 179 6.21 17.11 -9.98
C THR A 179 5.97 18.37 -9.18
N TYR A 180 6.95 18.74 -8.37
CA TYR A 180 7.01 20.04 -7.70
C TYR A 180 8.31 20.73 -8.06
N LYS A 181 8.23 21.98 -8.48
CA LYS A 181 9.40 22.80 -8.89
C LYS A 181 9.70 23.82 -7.82
N LEU A 182 10.96 23.85 -7.39
CA LEU A 182 11.48 24.91 -6.55
C LEU A 182 12.15 25.94 -7.46
N THR A 183 11.67 27.16 -7.38
CA THR A 183 12.33 28.32 -8.01
C THR A 183 13.21 28.95 -6.93
N LEU A 184 14.53 28.83 -7.06
CA LEU A 184 15.52 29.48 -6.17
C LEU A 184 15.69 30.93 -6.54
#